data_f80481c63f75d41d1d047798ca705938
#
_entry.id   f80481c63f75d41d1d047798ca705938
#
_cell.length_a   1.000
_cell.length_b   1.000
_cell.length_c   1.000
_cell.angle_alpha   90.00
_cell.angle_beta   90.00
_cell.angle_gamma   90.00
#
_symmetry.space_group_name_H-M   'P 1'
#
loop_
_entity.id
_entity.type
_entity.pdbx_description
1 polymer ?
#
loop_
_entity_poly.entity_id
_entity_poly.type
_entity_poly.pdbx_seq_one_letter_code
_entity_poly.pdbx_strand_id
1 'polypeptide(L)'
;MVDILIVAILGIIVIYFTKEKNDNELIDTQSTKISKLWDIAHLSMRQNRFLRAEKALLTILKIEEKNAAAYNRLGVLYAKKKEYKDAIDCFEIASSIDSSPASLHNLGLIYFETENYEKAAIAFEQAIKLESNLAARHVAYAKVLEKTGNEKQMLNELIESVRLEPTKQTLGLLYKAYKDLGYTKEADRIANRIKKLSHSPIKIKQLKRARKVVV
;
A
#
# COMPACT_ATOMS: atom_id res chain seq x y z
N MET A 1 34.76 54.23 -9.31
CA MET A 1 34.15 53.50 -8.17
C MET A 1 32.85 52.81 -8.57
N VAL A 2 31.95 53.47 -9.29
CA VAL A 2 30.65 52.86 -9.75
C VAL A 2 30.88 51.66 -10.63
N ASP A 3 31.85 51.70 -11.55
CA ASP A 3 32.13 50.60 -12.49
C ASP A 3 32.61 49.31 -11.79
N ILE A 4 33.41 49.44 -10.73
CA ILE A 4 33.89 48.28 -9.96
C ILE A 4 32.72 47.61 -9.21
N LEU A 5 31.78 48.41 -8.73
CA LEU A 5 30.60 47.92 -8.02
C LEU A 5 29.66 47.18 -8.95
N ILE A 6 29.49 47.68 -10.18
CA ILE A 6 28.68 47.02 -11.22
C ILE A 6 29.29 45.66 -11.63
N VAL A 7 30.60 45.62 -11.85
CA VAL A 7 31.31 44.36 -12.18
C VAL A 7 31.21 43.36 -11.04
N ALA A 8 31.32 43.81 -9.79
CA ALA A 8 31.14 42.92 -8.63
C ALA A 8 29.71 42.35 -8.53
N ILE A 9 28.69 43.18 -8.76
CA ILE A 9 27.28 42.74 -8.75
C ILE A 9 27.03 41.76 -9.90
N LEU A 10 27.49 42.02 -11.10
CA LEU A 10 27.38 41.09 -12.24
C LEU A 10 28.08 39.77 -11.96
N GLY A 11 29.27 39.80 -11.31
CA GLY A 11 29.97 38.58 -10.90
C GLY A 11 29.17 37.75 -9.91
N ILE A 12 28.55 38.37 -8.93
CA ILE A 12 27.68 37.69 -7.95
C ILE A 12 26.44 37.06 -8.63
N ILE A 13 25.85 37.81 -9.55
CA ILE A 13 24.68 37.32 -10.31
C ILE A 13 25.07 36.09 -11.16
N VAL A 14 26.19 36.13 -11.85
CA VAL A 14 26.67 34.97 -12.65
C VAL A 14 26.96 33.77 -11.77
N ILE A 15 27.59 33.95 -10.61
CA ILE A 15 27.85 32.88 -9.65
C ILE A 15 26.53 32.28 -9.13
N TYR A 16 25.53 33.11 -8.83
CA TYR A 16 24.23 32.69 -8.36
C TYR A 16 23.52 31.83 -9.41
N PHE A 17 23.43 32.29 -10.67
CA PHE A 17 22.78 31.55 -11.75
C PHE A 17 23.54 30.28 -12.13
N THR A 18 24.88 30.28 -12.09
CA THR A 18 25.66 29.06 -12.36
C THR A 18 25.45 28.01 -11.27
N LYS A 19 25.40 28.45 -10.00
CA LYS A 19 25.11 27.57 -8.88
C LYS A 19 23.71 26.95 -8.98
N GLU A 20 22.69 27.77 -9.22
CA GLU A 20 21.29 27.33 -9.39
C GLU A 20 21.16 26.33 -10.55
N LYS A 21 21.84 26.56 -11.69
CA LYS A 21 21.84 25.63 -12.80
C LYS A 21 22.48 24.28 -12.44
N ASN A 22 23.62 24.31 -11.75
CA ASN A 22 24.29 23.07 -11.31
C ASN A 22 23.46 22.30 -10.29
N ASP A 23 22.82 22.99 -9.34
CA ASP A 23 21.96 22.38 -8.34
C ASP A 23 20.74 21.71 -9.02
N ASN A 24 20.13 22.35 -10.00
CA ASN A 24 19.01 21.80 -10.77
C ASN A 24 19.42 20.57 -11.61
N GLU A 25 20.59 20.58 -12.24
CA GLU A 25 21.13 19.45 -13.00
C GLU A 25 21.46 18.26 -12.09
N LEU A 26 21.96 18.52 -10.88
CA LEU A 26 22.22 17.50 -9.88
C LEU A 26 20.92 16.86 -9.38
N ILE A 27 19.88 17.66 -9.11
CA ILE A 27 18.55 17.18 -8.70
C ILE A 27 17.92 16.31 -9.78
N ASP A 28 18.00 16.72 -11.05
CA ASP A 28 17.45 15.96 -12.18
C ASP A 28 18.16 14.62 -12.36
N THR A 29 19.49 14.58 -12.23
CA THR A 29 20.26 13.34 -12.27
C THR A 29 19.95 12.41 -11.11
N GLN A 30 19.74 12.92 -9.91
CA GLN A 30 19.34 12.12 -8.74
C GLN A 30 17.92 11.55 -8.90
N SER A 31 16.97 12.39 -9.34
CA SER A 31 15.57 11.98 -9.60
C SER A 31 15.52 10.85 -10.64
N THR A 32 16.25 10.99 -11.74
CA THR A 32 16.36 9.95 -12.77
C THR A 32 16.97 8.66 -12.23
N LYS A 33 17.98 8.75 -11.36
CA LYS A 33 18.60 7.58 -10.72
C LYS A 33 17.63 6.86 -9.78
N ILE A 34 16.86 7.60 -8.97
CA ILE A 34 15.86 7.05 -8.06
C ILE A 34 14.75 6.35 -8.85
N SER A 35 14.26 6.96 -9.93
CA SER A 35 13.26 6.34 -10.81
C SER A 35 13.73 4.98 -11.35
N LYS A 36 14.95 4.90 -11.86
CA LYS A 36 15.54 3.62 -12.33
C LYS A 36 15.67 2.59 -11.21
N LEU A 37 16.01 3.02 -10.00
CA LEU A 37 16.09 2.12 -8.84
C LEU A 37 14.72 1.58 -8.45
N TRP A 38 13.66 2.39 -8.53
CA TRP A 38 12.29 1.94 -8.34
C TRP A 38 11.88 0.89 -9.37
N ASP A 39 12.20 1.07 -10.65
CA ASP A 39 11.92 0.08 -11.69
C ASP A 39 12.63 -1.25 -11.41
N ILE A 40 13.91 -1.18 -10.99
CA ILE A 40 14.68 -2.37 -10.60
C ILE A 40 14.03 -3.06 -9.39
N ALA A 41 13.64 -2.31 -8.38
CA ALA A 41 13.00 -2.85 -7.19
C ALA A 41 11.67 -3.53 -7.54
N HIS A 42 10.78 -2.85 -8.28
CA HIS A 42 9.49 -3.40 -8.69
C HIS A 42 9.64 -4.65 -9.56
N LEU A 43 10.49 -4.62 -10.57
CA LEU A 43 10.73 -5.77 -11.43
C LEU A 43 11.31 -6.95 -10.66
N SER A 44 12.28 -6.69 -9.78
CA SER A 44 12.95 -7.71 -8.98
C SER A 44 11.98 -8.35 -7.97
N MET A 45 11.10 -7.57 -7.34
CA MET A 45 10.03 -8.05 -6.46
C MET A 45 9.06 -8.99 -7.20
N ARG A 46 8.65 -8.62 -8.43
CA ARG A 46 7.76 -9.46 -9.26
C ARG A 46 8.42 -10.77 -9.68
N GLN A 47 9.74 -10.77 -9.85
CA GLN A 47 10.54 -11.95 -10.24
C GLN A 47 11.03 -12.75 -9.03
N ASN A 48 10.65 -12.39 -7.80
CA ASN A 48 11.14 -12.97 -6.54
C ASN A 48 12.68 -12.92 -6.38
N ARG A 49 13.33 -11.95 -7.04
CA ARG A 49 14.77 -11.67 -6.90
C ARG A 49 15.00 -10.73 -5.71
N PHE A 50 14.73 -11.23 -4.51
CA PHE A 50 14.66 -10.42 -3.30
C PHE A 50 15.95 -9.67 -2.99
N LEU A 51 17.12 -10.29 -3.12
CA LEU A 51 18.41 -9.62 -2.87
C LEU A 51 18.63 -8.41 -3.79
N ARG A 52 18.22 -8.51 -5.06
CA ARG A 52 18.34 -7.39 -6.01
C ARG A 52 17.36 -6.28 -5.70
N ALA A 53 16.14 -6.63 -5.27
CA ALA A 53 15.13 -5.65 -4.85
C ALA A 53 15.61 -4.91 -3.60
N GLU A 54 16.09 -5.63 -2.60
CA GLU A 54 16.64 -5.10 -1.35
C GLU A 54 17.77 -4.09 -1.61
N LYS A 55 18.76 -4.49 -2.42
CA LYS A 55 19.88 -3.61 -2.79
C LYS A 55 19.40 -2.31 -3.47
N ALA A 56 18.41 -2.38 -4.35
CA ALA A 56 17.86 -1.21 -5.01
C ALA A 56 17.15 -0.29 -3.99
N LEU A 57 16.31 -0.85 -3.10
CA LEU A 57 15.59 -0.09 -2.07
C LEU A 57 16.54 0.55 -1.05
N LEU A 58 17.55 -0.18 -0.59
CA LEU A 58 18.59 0.37 0.30
C LEU A 58 19.40 1.47 -0.40
N THR A 59 19.59 1.39 -1.72
CA THR A 59 20.25 2.45 -2.47
C THR A 59 19.38 3.71 -2.57
N ILE A 60 18.06 3.55 -2.70
CA ILE A 60 17.11 4.69 -2.62
C ILE A 60 17.24 5.35 -1.24
N LEU A 61 17.22 4.57 -0.16
CA LEU A 61 17.34 5.10 1.21
C LEU A 61 18.68 5.78 1.50
N LYS A 62 19.76 5.42 0.80
CA LYS A 62 21.04 6.16 0.88
C LYS A 62 20.96 7.55 0.24
N ILE A 63 20.06 7.76 -0.70
CA ILE A 63 19.85 9.05 -1.39
C ILE A 63 18.78 9.86 -0.65
N GLU A 64 17.69 9.18 -0.27
CA GLU A 64 16.52 9.75 0.41
C GLU A 64 16.25 8.95 1.71
N GLU A 65 16.92 9.32 2.78
CA GLU A 65 16.86 8.62 4.06
C GLU A 65 15.42 8.52 4.62
N LYS A 66 14.62 9.57 4.43
CA LYS A 66 13.21 9.62 4.89
C LYS A 66 12.21 9.24 3.79
N ASN A 67 12.50 8.23 2.99
CA ASN A 67 11.59 7.74 1.97
C ASN A 67 10.66 6.65 2.54
N ALA A 68 9.47 7.04 3.01
CA ALA A 68 8.46 6.14 3.58
C ALA A 68 8.07 5.01 2.61
N ALA A 69 7.97 5.31 1.31
CA ALA A 69 7.62 4.30 0.30
C ALA A 69 8.71 3.21 0.17
N ALA A 70 9.99 3.58 0.27
CA ALA A 70 11.08 2.62 0.22
C ALA A 70 11.09 1.72 1.47
N TYR A 71 10.90 2.27 2.67
CA TYR A 71 10.72 1.48 3.88
C TYR A 71 9.51 0.54 3.79
N ASN A 72 8.36 1.03 3.33
CA ASN A 72 7.18 0.19 3.15
C ASN A 72 7.45 -0.97 2.15
N ARG A 73 8.21 -0.74 1.08
CA ARG A 73 8.60 -1.79 0.14
C ARG A 73 9.59 -2.79 0.73
N LEU A 74 10.53 -2.35 1.54
CA LEU A 74 11.41 -3.24 2.30
C LEU A 74 10.60 -4.10 3.26
N GLY A 75 9.66 -3.52 4.00
CA GLY A 75 8.75 -4.27 4.86
C GLY A 75 8.00 -5.37 4.11
N VAL A 76 7.44 -5.07 2.93
CA VAL A 76 6.79 -6.08 2.07
C VAL A 76 7.78 -7.15 1.60
N LEU A 77 9.02 -6.79 1.31
CA LEU A 77 10.07 -7.73 0.92
C LEU A 77 10.41 -8.69 2.06
N TYR A 78 10.69 -8.16 3.25
CA TYR A 78 11.00 -8.94 4.44
C TYR A 78 9.82 -9.83 4.88
N ALA A 79 8.59 -9.34 4.77
CA ALA A 79 7.38 -10.13 4.99
C ALA A 79 7.31 -11.35 4.04
N LYS A 80 7.63 -11.18 2.76
CA LYS A 80 7.70 -12.29 1.79
C LYS A 80 8.81 -13.29 2.11
N LYS A 81 9.91 -12.84 2.71
CA LYS A 81 11.01 -13.70 3.20
C LYS A 81 10.66 -14.34 4.55
N LYS A 82 9.54 -13.99 5.18
CA LYS A 82 9.14 -14.36 6.55
C LYS A 82 10.07 -13.81 7.64
N GLU A 83 10.82 -12.79 7.32
CA GLU A 83 11.64 -12.02 8.26
C GLU A 83 10.74 -10.96 8.94
N TYR A 84 9.83 -11.44 9.80
CA TYR A 84 8.72 -10.60 10.30
C TYR A 84 9.19 -9.46 11.20
N LYS A 85 10.28 -9.64 11.95
CA LYS A 85 10.86 -8.57 12.78
C LYS A 85 11.31 -7.40 11.92
N ASP A 86 12.11 -7.68 10.89
CA ASP A 86 12.62 -6.64 9.99
C ASP A 86 11.48 -5.99 9.19
N ALA A 87 10.43 -6.77 8.86
CA ALA A 87 9.23 -6.24 8.24
C ALA A 87 8.50 -5.24 9.14
N ILE A 88 8.33 -5.56 10.43
CA ILE A 88 7.71 -4.66 11.43
C ILE A 88 8.52 -3.38 11.54
N ASP A 89 9.83 -3.47 11.76
CA ASP A 89 10.73 -2.32 11.91
C ASP A 89 10.60 -1.39 10.68
N CYS A 90 10.62 -1.96 9.47
CA CYS A 90 10.44 -1.18 8.25
C CYS A 90 9.07 -0.50 8.13
N PHE A 91 7.98 -1.19 8.48
CA PHE A 91 6.65 -0.60 8.43
C PHE A 91 6.43 0.45 9.52
N GLU A 92 6.98 0.27 10.72
CA GLU A 92 6.95 1.26 11.79
C GLU A 92 7.71 2.53 11.38
N ILE A 93 8.91 2.40 10.80
CA ILE A 93 9.66 3.55 10.25
C ILE A 93 8.85 4.23 9.14
N ALA A 94 8.31 3.46 8.19
CA ALA A 94 7.47 4.03 7.13
C ALA A 94 6.29 4.84 7.69
N SER A 95 5.61 4.30 8.69
CA SER A 95 4.45 4.96 9.33
C SER A 95 4.84 6.18 10.15
N SER A 96 6.05 6.22 10.70
CA SER A 96 6.56 7.39 11.43
C SER A 96 6.94 8.55 10.51
N ILE A 97 7.36 8.24 9.27
CA ILE A 97 7.69 9.26 8.26
C ILE A 97 6.42 9.77 7.58
N ASP A 98 5.57 8.84 7.14
CA ASP A 98 4.29 9.11 6.49
C ASP A 98 3.28 8.04 6.87
N SER A 99 2.29 8.41 7.67
CA SER A 99 1.24 7.49 8.13
C SER A 99 0.25 7.20 7.00
N SER A 100 0.65 6.33 6.08
CA SER A 100 -0.21 5.94 4.97
C SER A 100 -1.13 4.76 5.34
N PRO A 101 -2.37 4.71 4.81
CA PRO A 101 -3.27 3.58 5.02
C PRO A 101 -2.68 2.25 4.56
N ALA A 102 -1.80 2.27 3.55
CA ALA A 102 -1.14 1.09 3.02
C ALA A 102 -0.07 0.54 3.97
N SER A 103 0.75 1.42 4.56
CA SER A 103 1.78 1.02 5.55
C SER A 103 1.13 0.44 6.80
N LEU A 104 0.09 1.09 7.33
CA LEU A 104 -0.67 0.62 8.48
C LEU A 104 -1.39 -0.72 8.20
N HIS A 105 -1.96 -0.89 7.01
CA HIS A 105 -2.56 -2.16 6.61
C HIS A 105 -1.52 -3.29 6.57
N ASN A 106 -0.36 -3.05 5.98
CA ASN A 106 0.72 -4.03 5.92
C ASN A 106 1.24 -4.38 7.32
N LEU A 107 1.41 -3.37 8.19
CA LEU A 107 1.78 -3.57 9.59
C LEU A 107 0.77 -4.44 10.33
N GLY A 108 -0.53 -4.15 10.14
CA GLY A 108 -1.62 -4.97 10.69
C GLY A 108 -1.57 -6.43 10.22
N LEU A 109 -1.26 -6.66 8.94
CA LEU A 109 -1.10 -8.03 8.41
C LEU A 109 0.06 -8.77 9.10
N ILE A 110 1.20 -8.13 9.29
CA ILE A 110 2.35 -8.78 9.92
C ILE A 110 2.12 -9.02 11.42
N TYR A 111 1.49 -8.09 12.11
CA TYR A 111 1.07 -8.34 13.50
C TYR A 111 0.06 -9.47 13.60
N PHE A 112 -0.85 -9.63 12.63
CA PHE A 112 -1.76 -10.77 12.57
C PHE A 112 -1.01 -12.09 12.37
N GLU A 113 -0.06 -12.15 11.43
CA GLU A 113 0.78 -13.33 11.15
C GLU A 113 1.69 -13.71 12.33
N THR A 114 2.08 -12.73 13.15
CA THR A 114 2.85 -12.93 14.39
C THR A 114 1.98 -13.09 15.62
N GLU A 115 0.67 -13.28 15.44
CA GLU A 115 -0.33 -13.50 16.50
C GLU A 115 -0.45 -12.34 17.51
N ASN A 116 0.07 -11.17 17.17
CA ASN A 116 -0.09 -9.96 17.99
C ASN A 116 -1.40 -9.25 17.60
N TYR A 117 -2.52 -9.84 17.98
CA TYR A 117 -3.85 -9.42 17.52
C TYR A 117 -4.24 -8.03 18.03
N GLU A 118 -3.80 -7.62 19.22
CA GLU A 118 -4.06 -6.29 19.77
C GLU A 118 -3.41 -5.20 18.90
N LYS A 119 -2.14 -5.35 18.57
CA LYS A 119 -1.44 -4.41 17.67
C LYS A 119 -2.00 -4.45 16.25
N ALA A 120 -2.38 -5.64 15.77
CA ALA A 120 -3.01 -5.78 14.46
C ALA A 120 -4.34 -5.00 14.40
N ALA A 121 -5.17 -5.09 15.44
CA ALA A 121 -6.43 -4.37 15.54
C ALA A 121 -6.21 -2.85 15.46
N ILE A 122 -5.29 -2.32 16.26
CA ILE A 122 -4.96 -0.89 16.26
C ILE A 122 -4.49 -0.42 14.87
N ALA A 123 -3.61 -1.19 14.22
CA ALA A 123 -3.09 -0.83 12.91
C ALA A 123 -4.18 -0.83 11.82
N PHE A 124 -5.08 -1.82 11.82
CA PHE A 124 -6.19 -1.85 10.86
C PHE A 124 -7.23 -0.76 11.13
N GLU A 125 -7.56 -0.50 12.40
CA GLU A 125 -8.47 0.58 12.76
C GLU A 125 -7.94 1.94 12.29
N GLN A 126 -6.66 2.23 12.51
CA GLN A 126 -6.02 3.45 12.02
C GLN A 126 -6.03 3.51 10.49
N ALA A 127 -5.72 2.39 9.79
CA ALA A 127 -5.75 2.33 8.34
C ALA A 127 -7.15 2.61 7.76
N ILE A 128 -8.20 2.08 8.39
CA ILE A 128 -9.60 2.30 8.00
C ILE A 128 -10.02 3.75 8.30
N LYS A 129 -9.59 4.31 9.43
CA LYS A 129 -9.87 5.71 9.78
C LYS A 129 -9.29 6.70 8.78
N LEU A 130 -8.11 6.41 8.23
CA LEU A 130 -7.49 7.24 7.18
C LEU A 130 -8.15 7.04 5.81
N GLU A 131 -8.54 5.80 5.49
CA GLU A 131 -9.17 5.47 4.21
C GLU A 131 -10.06 4.23 4.36
N SER A 132 -11.38 4.43 4.36
CA SER A 132 -12.38 3.40 4.64
C SER A 132 -12.97 2.72 3.39
N ASN A 133 -12.51 3.05 2.20
CA ASN A 133 -13.14 2.62 0.94
C ASN A 133 -12.56 1.31 0.35
N LEU A 134 -11.69 0.61 1.06
CA LEU A 134 -11.06 -0.63 0.60
C LEU A 134 -11.62 -1.84 1.35
N ALA A 135 -12.46 -2.64 0.68
CA ALA A 135 -13.08 -3.85 1.25
C ALA A 135 -12.07 -4.82 1.89
N ALA A 136 -10.88 -4.96 1.31
CA ALA A 136 -9.83 -5.83 1.82
C ALA A 136 -9.35 -5.46 3.23
N ARG A 137 -9.36 -4.15 3.61
CA ARG A 137 -8.99 -3.72 4.97
C ARG A 137 -10.02 -4.16 5.98
N HIS A 138 -11.32 -3.97 5.67
CA HIS A 138 -12.42 -4.42 6.51
C HIS A 138 -12.40 -5.94 6.70
N VAL A 139 -12.11 -6.70 5.64
CA VAL A 139 -11.93 -8.17 5.74
C VAL A 139 -10.75 -8.54 6.63
N ALA A 140 -9.61 -7.85 6.49
CA ALA A 140 -8.43 -8.11 7.31
C ALA A 140 -8.70 -7.79 8.80
N TYR A 141 -9.34 -6.67 9.07
CA TYR A 141 -9.73 -6.29 10.44
C TYR A 141 -10.74 -7.27 11.04
N ALA A 142 -11.74 -7.69 10.26
CA ALA A 142 -12.71 -8.70 10.70
C ALA A 142 -12.05 -10.01 11.14
N LYS A 143 -10.99 -10.45 10.46
CA LYS A 143 -10.22 -11.64 10.87
C LYS A 143 -9.52 -11.46 12.21
N VAL A 144 -9.00 -10.27 12.49
CA VAL A 144 -8.42 -9.96 13.81
C VAL A 144 -9.50 -10.01 14.89
N LEU A 145 -10.66 -9.40 14.62
CA LEU A 145 -11.80 -9.37 15.54
C LEU A 145 -12.36 -10.76 15.80
N GLU A 146 -12.34 -11.67 14.81
CA GLU A 146 -12.64 -13.08 14.98
C GLU A 146 -11.70 -13.73 16.00
N LYS A 147 -10.38 -13.46 15.90
CA LYS A 147 -9.37 -14.00 16.82
C LYS A 147 -9.47 -13.44 18.22
N THR A 148 -9.90 -12.20 18.37
CA THR A 148 -10.08 -11.54 19.68
C THR A 148 -11.47 -11.73 20.28
N GLY A 149 -12.37 -12.46 19.58
CA GLY A 149 -13.73 -12.75 20.06
C GLY A 149 -14.70 -11.56 19.99
N ASN A 150 -14.37 -10.50 19.25
CA ASN A 150 -15.24 -9.33 19.10
C ASN A 150 -16.23 -9.52 17.94
N GLU A 151 -17.19 -10.44 18.14
CA GLU A 151 -18.13 -10.90 17.12
C GLU A 151 -18.98 -9.77 16.50
N LYS A 152 -19.48 -8.85 17.36
CA LYS A 152 -20.33 -7.74 16.90
C LYS A 152 -19.57 -6.82 15.93
N GLN A 153 -18.35 -6.44 16.27
CA GLN A 153 -17.54 -5.56 15.42
C GLN A 153 -17.07 -6.32 14.18
N MET A 154 -16.70 -7.58 14.29
CA MET A 154 -16.38 -8.46 13.16
C MET A 154 -17.50 -8.49 12.12
N LEU A 155 -18.76 -8.67 12.55
CA LEU A 155 -19.90 -8.64 11.62
C LEU A 155 -20.06 -7.29 10.94
N ASN A 156 -19.90 -6.18 11.68
CA ASN A 156 -19.98 -4.84 11.10
C ASN A 156 -18.91 -4.65 10.00
N GLU A 157 -17.68 -5.07 10.25
CA GLU A 157 -16.59 -4.98 9.27
C GLU A 157 -16.85 -5.85 8.04
N LEU A 158 -17.39 -7.05 8.21
CA LEU A 158 -17.76 -7.92 7.08
C LEU A 158 -18.93 -7.34 6.29
N ILE A 159 -19.93 -6.76 6.93
CA ILE A 159 -21.05 -6.07 6.25
C ILE A 159 -20.52 -4.90 5.43
N GLU A 160 -19.62 -4.11 5.98
CA GLU A 160 -19.01 -2.99 5.29
C GLU A 160 -18.16 -3.45 4.10
N SER A 161 -17.39 -4.53 4.23
CA SER A 161 -16.67 -5.13 3.12
C SER A 161 -17.58 -5.56 1.96
N VAL A 162 -18.75 -6.13 2.28
CA VAL A 162 -19.75 -6.51 1.28
C VAL A 162 -20.44 -5.28 0.67
N ARG A 163 -20.62 -4.21 1.42
CA ARG A 163 -21.16 -2.94 0.89
C ARG A 163 -20.23 -2.33 -0.14
N LEU A 164 -18.93 -2.32 0.17
CA LEU A 164 -17.88 -1.77 -0.71
C LEU A 164 -17.66 -2.63 -1.95
N GLU A 165 -17.56 -3.95 -1.76
CA GLU A 165 -17.25 -4.89 -2.84
C GLU A 165 -18.04 -6.20 -2.67
N PRO A 166 -19.26 -6.30 -3.28
CA PRO A 166 -20.13 -7.48 -3.15
C PRO A 166 -19.67 -8.63 -4.05
N THR A 167 -18.54 -9.24 -3.73
CA THR A 167 -18.00 -10.42 -4.43
C THR A 167 -18.45 -11.72 -3.78
N LYS A 168 -18.25 -12.85 -4.48
CA LYS A 168 -18.47 -14.18 -3.87
C LYS A 168 -17.59 -14.38 -2.63
N GLN A 169 -16.41 -13.80 -2.61
CA GLN A 169 -15.47 -13.90 -1.50
C GLN A 169 -15.99 -13.16 -0.27
N THR A 170 -16.31 -11.86 -0.39
CA THR A 170 -16.81 -11.06 0.73
C THR A 170 -18.14 -11.56 1.26
N LEU A 171 -19.07 -11.92 0.36
CA LEU A 171 -20.34 -12.56 0.75
C LEU A 171 -20.12 -13.92 1.42
N GLY A 172 -19.16 -14.71 0.95
CA GLY A 172 -18.84 -16.01 1.54
C GLY A 172 -18.32 -15.88 2.98
N LEU A 173 -17.49 -14.87 3.26
CA LEU A 173 -17.02 -14.58 4.61
C LEU A 173 -18.16 -14.15 5.53
N LEU A 174 -19.04 -13.27 5.06
CA LEU A 174 -20.19 -12.82 5.84
C LEU A 174 -21.20 -13.98 6.07
N TYR A 175 -21.42 -14.82 5.06
CA TYR A 175 -22.25 -16.02 5.20
C TYR A 175 -21.72 -16.97 6.29
N LYS A 176 -20.40 -17.24 6.24
CA LYS A 176 -19.74 -18.07 7.25
C LYS A 176 -19.92 -17.50 8.63
N ALA A 177 -19.63 -16.21 8.82
CA ALA A 177 -19.75 -15.54 10.11
C ALA A 177 -21.19 -15.60 10.67
N TYR A 178 -22.21 -15.32 9.84
CA TYR A 178 -23.60 -15.46 10.28
C TYR A 178 -23.97 -16.89 10.66
N LYS A 179 -23.48 -17.88 9.90
CA LYS A 179 -23.73 -19.30 10.18
C LYS A 179 -23.10 -19.73 11.50
N ASP A 180 -21.84 -19.36 11.71
CA ASP A 180 -21.08 -19.75 12.91
C ASP A 180 -21.66 -19.11 14.18
N LEU A 181 -22.26 -17.94 14.07
CA LEU A 181 -22.93 -17.21 15.17
C LEU A 181 -24.43 -17.56 15.32
N GLY A 182 -24.97 -18.49 14.50
CA GLY A 182 -26.36 -18.92 14.59
C GLY A 182 -27.40 -17.97 13.97
N TYR A 183 -27.00 -16.94 13.24
CA TYR A 183 -27.89 -16.01 12.53
C TYR A 183 -28.41 -16.64 11.21
N THR A 184 -29.25 -17.67 11.32
CA THR A 184 -29.67 -18.51 10.18
C THR A 184 -30.42 -17.72 9.10
N LYS A 185 -31.33 -16.81 9.50
CA LYS A 185 -32.10 -15.98 8.55
C LYS A 185 -31.21 -15.07 7.70
N GLU A 186 -30.21 -14.45 8.33
CA GLU A 186 -29.22 -13.59 7.68
C GLU A 186 -28.33 -14.42 6.76
N ALA A 187 -27.85 -15.57 7.22
CA ALA A 187 -27.06 -16.50 6.43
C ALA A 187 -27.82 -16.93 5.16
N ASP A 188 -29.11 -17.30 5.25
CA ASP A 188 -29.93 -17.69 4.10
C ASP A 188 -30.08 -16.54 3.09
N ARG A 189 -30.26 -15.31 3.55
CA ARG A 189 -30.30 -14.12 2.69
C ARG A 189 -29.00 -13.95 1.91
N ILE A 190 -27.85 -14.11 2.56
CA ILE A 190 -26.54 -14.02 1.91
C ILE A 190 -26.32 -15.17 0.93
N ALA A 191 -26.70 -16.42 1.29
CA ALA A 191 -26.66 -17.59 0.41
C ALA A 191 -27.43 -17.35 -0.91
N ASN A 192 -28.62 -16.75 -0.81
CA ASN A 192 -29.42 -16.39 -1.98
C ASN A 192 -28.75 -15.32 -2.86
N ARG A 193 -28.05 -14.34 -2.25
CA ARG A 193 -27.26 -13.36 -3.00
C ARG A 193 -26.10 -14.01 -3.75
N ILE A 194 -25.39 -14.95 -3.11
CA ILE A 194 -24.29 -15.71 -3.73
C ILE A 194 -24.80 -16.51 -4.93
N LYS A 195 -25.95 -17.19 -4.78
CA LYS A 195 -26.58 -17.93 -5.90
C LYS A 195 -26.92 -17.01 -7.08
N LYS A 196 -27.51 -15.86 -6.83
CA LYS A 196 -27.82 -14.86 -7.89
C LYS A 196 -26.57 -14.40 -8.63
N LEU A 197 -25.46 -14.12 -7.92
CA LEU A 197 -24.19 -13.75 -8.55
C LEU A 197 -23.60 -14.89 -9.41
N SER A 198 -23.86 -16.15 -9.03
CA SER A 198 -23.39 -17.31 -9.80
C SER A 198 -24.16 -17.53 -11.10
N HIS A 199 -25.44 -17.11 -11.15
CA HIS A 199 -26.32 -17.27 -12.32
C HIS A 199 -26.38 -16.04 -13.22
N SER A 200 -25.80 -14.92 -12.80
CA SER A 200 -25.68 -13.75 -13.67
C SER A 200 -24.63 -14.04 -14.75
N PRO A 201 -25.00 -14.09 -16.04
CA PRO A 201 -24.00 -14.21 -17.09
C PRO A 201 -23.06 -13.01 -16.99
N ILE A 202 -21.75 -13.30 -16.93
CA ILE A 202 -20.71 -12.28 -16.98
C ILE A 202 -20.90 -11.54 -18.31
N LYS A 203 -21.51 -10.36 -18.28
CA LYS A 203 -21.42 -9.43 -19.39
C LYS A 203 -19.96 -9.01 -19.50
N ILE A 204 -19.19 -9.79 -20.22
CA ILE A 204 -17.85 -9.38 -20.67
C ILE A 204 -18.11 -8.16 -21.56
N LYS A 205 -17.97 -6.95 -21.01
CA LYS A 205 -17.76 -5.76 -21.83
C LYS A 205 -16.47 -6.04 -22.60
N GLN A 206 -16.61 -6.51 -23.83
CA GLN A 206 -15.50 -6.53 -24.78
C GLN A 206 -15.01 -5.10 -24.88
N LEU A 207 -13.91 -4.81 -24.20
CA LEU A 207 -13.10 -3.62 -24.48
C LEU A 207 -12.65 -3.78 -25.93
N LYS A 208 -13.39 -3.15 -26.88
CA LYS A 208 -12.94 -2.95 -28.25
C LYS A 208 -11.61 -2.22 -28.16
N ARG A 209 -10.51 -2.96 -28.29
CA ARG A 209 -9.20 -2.37 -28.53
C ARG A 209 -9.34 -1.61 -29.84
N ALA A 210 -9.31 -0.28 -29.76
CA ALA A 210 -9.17 0.56 -30.92
C ALA A 210 -7.87 0.12 -31.64
N ARG A 211 -8.00 -0.49 -32.82
CA ARG A 211 -6.87 -0.71 -33.72
C ARG A 211 -6.33 0.67 -34.08
N LYS A 212 -5.14 1.00 -33.58
CA LYS A 212 -4.36 2.10 -34.15
C LYS A 212 -4.02 1.71 -35.57
N VAL A 213 -4.66 2.36 -36.53
CA VAL A 213 -4.21 2.39 -37.91
C VAL A 213 -2.93 3.23 -37.90
N VAL A 214 -1.80 2.59 -38.22
CA VAL A 214 -0.54 3.27 -38.52
C VAL A 214 -0.64 3.62 -40.00
N VAL A 215 -0.66 4.91 -40.30
CA VAL A 215 -0.38 5.47 -41.66
C VAL A 215 1.03 6.03 -41.59
#